data_b6964d9c6128e9e31e11ba246040611c
#
_entry.id   b6964d9c6128e9e31e11ba246040611c
#
_cell.length_a   1.000
_cell.length_b   1.000
_cell.length_c   1.000
_cell.angle_alpha   90.00
_cell.angle_beta   90.00
_cell.angle_gamma   90.00
#
_symmetry.space_group_name_H-M   'P 1'
#
loop_
_entity.id
_entity.type
_entity.pdbx_description
1 polymer ?
#
loop_
_entity_poly.entity_id
_entity_poly.type
_entity_poly.pdbx_seq_one_letter_code
_entity_poly.pdbx_strand_id
1 'polypeptide(L)'
;MALRELALTSGAVAAEPGRKAKIALLATCLRDLGPDEAPAAVALLSGESQRLRTGVGYASLRELPPPADGPGGLGVREVERELELIAGVHGAGAQAERRRLLAALFGRATEVEQGFLRAVLVGELRQGALDAVVGDAVAQAAGVPVAAVRRALMFRGSARAVAAAALTGGVPALAAFRLEVGRAVRPMLAASAPDVTTALERTGPAALEWKLDGIRVQVHRDRADVAVFTRSLDDITARVPEVVEAALTLPLRSAVLDGEAIALGPDGRPRPFQETAARTATRRDPARLRAEVPLSAYFFDLLHHDGEDLVDRPGRDRWAALAEAVPPGLRVARTETGDGAEA
;
A
#
# COMPACT_ATOMS: atom_id res chain seq x y z
N MET A 1 8.76 25.71 -0.97
CA MET A 1 8.86 25.50 -2.45
C MET A 1 7.53 25.81 -3.09
N ALA A 2 7.54 26.43 -4.26
CA ALA A 2 6.36 26.61 -5.09
C ALA A 2 5.90 25.26 -5.68
N LEU A 3 4.59 25.03 -5.74
CA LEU A 3 3.99 23.85 -6.38
C LEU A 3 4.47 23.67 -7.82
N ARG A 4 4.70 24.78 -8.51
CA ARG A 4 5.19 24.80 -9.89
C ARG A 4 6.52 24.03 -10.05
N GLU A 5 7.44 24.18 -9.13
CA GLU A 5 8.74 23.47 -9.19
C GLU A 5 8.55 21.96 -9.00
N LEU A 6 7.65 21.57 -8.09
CA LEU A 6 7.29 20.15 -7.90
C LEU A 6 6.61 19.59 -9.15
N ALA A 7 5.70 20.35 -9.79
CA ALA A 7 5.01 19.95 -11.01
C ALA A 7 5.98 19.78 -12.18
N LEU A 8 6.94 20.71 -12.34
CA LEU A 8 7.99 20.60 -13.35
C LEU A 8 8.90 19.39 -13.11
N THR A 9 9.30 19.15 -11.87
CA THR A 9 10.06 17.94 -11.51
C THR A 9 9.29 16.68 -11.83
N SER A 10 7.99 16.62 -11.52
CA SER A 10 7.12 15.51 -11.87
C SER A 10 7.07 15.24 -13.36
N GLY A 11 6.96 16.31 -14.17
CA GLY A 11 7.00 16.24 -15.63
C GLY A 11 8.35 15.71 -16.16
N ALA A 12 9.46 16.20 -15.61
CA ALA A 12 10.80 15.72 -15.98
C ALA A 12 10.98 14.22 -15.64
N VAL A 13 10.50 13.78 -14.46
CA VAL A 13 10.53 12.38 -14.05
C VAL A 13 9.67 11.51 -14.97
N ALA A 14 8.51 12.00 -15.42
CA ALA A 14 7.65 11.26 -16.35
C ALA A 14 8.33 11.06 -17.72
N ALA A 15 9.06 12.06 -18.20
CA ALA A 15 9.77 12.02 -19.47
C ALA A 15 11.08 11.20 -19.43
N GLU A 16 11.65 10.98 -18.26
CA GLU A 16 12.92 10.26 -18.08
C GLU A 16 12.68 8.74 -18.15
N PRO A 17 13.35 7.96 -19.02
CA PRO A 17 13.21 6.50 -19.08
C PRO A 17 14.00 5.78 -18.00
N GLY A 18 15.12 6.35 -17.55
CA GLY A 18 16.09 5.71 -16.68
C GLY A 18 15.72 5.79 -15.20
N ARG A 19 15.55 4.63 -14.52
CA ARG A 19 15.19 4.59 -13.08
C ARG A 19 16.15 5.41 -12.21
N LYS A 20 17.47 5.30 -12.42
CA LYS A 20 18.47 6.03 -11.63
C LYS A 20 18.37 7.53 -11.81
N ALA A 21 18.14 7.99 -13.03
CA ALA A 21 17.97 9.41 -13.33
C ALA A 21 16.67 9.97 -12.71
N LYS A 22 15.56 9.21 -12.74
CA LYS A 22 14.32 9.56 -12.01
C LYS A 22 14.56 9.77 -10.52
N ILE A 23 15.28 8.84 -9.89
CA ILE A 23 15.63 8.93 -8.45
C ILE A 23 16.47 10.19 -8.19
N ALA A 24 17.47 10.48 -9.04
CA ALA A 24 18.31 11.65 -8.88
C ALA A 24 17.53 12.97 -8.98
N LEU A 25 16.62 13.10 -9.96
CA LEU A 25 15.74 14.26 -10.13
C LEU A 25 14.89 14.51 -8.88
N LEU A 26 14.22 13.46 -8.40
CA LEU A 26 13.40 13.55 -7.19
C LEU A 26 14.24 13.86 -5.96
N ALA A 27 15.39 13.21 -5.78
CA ALA A 27 16.26 13.44 -4.63
C ALA A 27 16.80 14.88 -4.59
N THR A 28 17.11 15.47 -5.73
CA THR A 28 17.51 16.88 -5.83
C THR A 28 16.35 17.78 -5.39
N CYS A 29 15.18 17.59 -5.95
CA CYS A 29 13.98 18.34 -5.57
C CYS A 29 13.70 18.24 -4.04
N LEU A 30 13.81 17.04 -3.45
CA LEU A 30 13.55 16.83 -2.03
C LEU A 30 14.60 17.49 -1.11
N ARG A 31 15.87 17.62 -1.56
CA ARG A 31 16.92 18.32 -0.79
C ARG A 31 16.74 19.83 -0.74
N ASP A 32 16.13 20.39 -1.79
CA ASP A 32 15.87 21.83 -1.89
C ASP A 32 14.64 22.25 -1.07
N LEU A 33 13.87 21.27 -0.53
CA LEU A 33 12.72 21.48 0.32
C LEU A 33 13.10 21.62 1.79
N GLY A 34 12.37 22.47 2.51
CA GLY A 34 12.43 22.51 3.96
C GLY A 34 11.93 21.19 4.60
N PRO A 35 12.38 20.86 5.82
CA PRO A 35 12.00 19.62 6.50
C PRO A 35 10.50 19.44 6.66
N ASP A 36 9.75 20.54 6.71
CA ASP A 36 8.28 20.52 6.80
C ASP A 36 7.57 20.38 5.45
N GLU A 37 8.24 20.73 4.34
CA GLU A 37 7.66 20.70 3.00
C GLU A 37 7.91 19.37 2.29
N ALA A 38 9.07 18.76 2.52
CA ALA A 38 9.45 17.52 1.88
C ALA A 38 8.44 16.37 2.13
N PRO A 39 7.88 16.17 3.34
CA PRO A 39 6.83 15.18 3.55
C PRO A 39 5.58 15.42 2.72
N ALA A 40 5.15 16.67 2.55
CA ALA A 40 4.00 17.04 1.73
C ALA A 40 4.27 16.79 0.25
N ALA A 41 5.46 17.16 -0.24
CA ALA A 41 5.89 16.86 -1.60
C ALA A 41 5.93 15.35 -1.88
N VAL A 42 6.45 14.55 -0.93
CA VAL A 42 6.47 13.09 -1.03
C VAL A 42 5.05 12.52 -1.08
N ALA A 43 4.11 13.02 -0.28
CA ALA A 43 2.71 12.57 -0.31
C ALA A 43 2.06 12.82 -1.69
N LEU A 44 2.33 13.97 -2.30
CA LEU A 44 1.84 14.29 -3.65
C LEU A 44 2.50 13.42 -4.73
N LEU A 45 3.82 13.26 -4.68
CA LEU A 45 4.60 12.51 -5.67
C LEU A 45 4.42 11.00 -5.59
N SER A 46 4.18 10.43 -4.40
CA SER A 46 3.96 8.98 -4.20
C SER A 46 2.54 8.53 -4.52
N GLY A 47 1.61 9.44 -4.78
CA GLY A 47 0.19 9.14 -4.91
C GLY A 47 -0.50 8.83 -3.57
N GLU A 48 0.16 9.04 -2.43
CA GLU A 48 -0.45 8.85 -1.10
C GLU A 48 -1.66 9.76 -0.89
N SER A 49 -1.64 10.95 -1.50
CA SER A 49 -2.77 11.90 -1.49
C SER A 49 -4.07 11.33 -2.10
N GLN A 50 -4.00 10.31 -2.97
CA GLN A 50 -5.18 9.62 -3.50
C GLN A 50 -5.93 8.84 -2.43
N ARG A 51 -5.25 8.41 -1.36
CA ARG A 51 -5.88 7.73 -0.22
C ARG A 51 -6.78 8.65 0.60
N LEU A 52 -6.66 9.97 0.44
CA LEU A 52 -7.53 10.94 1.10
C LEU A 52 -9.01 10.84 0.68
N ARG A 53 -9.33 10.03 -0.37
CA ARG A 53 -10.70 9.85 -0.87
C ARG A 53 -11.46 11.17 -1.00
N THR A 54 -10.87 12.11 -1.72
CA THR A 54 -11.44 13.45 -1.96
C THR A 54 -12.84 13.42 -2.58
N GLY A 55 -13.25 12.27 -3.15
CA GLY A 55 -14.49 12.15 -3.91
C GLY A 55 -14.46 12.94 -5.24
N VAL A 56 -13.27 13.39 -5.65
CA VAL A 56 -13.05 14.10 -6.91
C VAL A 56 -12.73 13.07 -7.99
N GLY A 57 -13.53 13.04 -9.05
CA GLY A 57 -13.30 12.23 -10.23
C GLY A 57 -13.24 13.09 -11.50
N TYR A 58 -13.08 12.46 -12.66
CA TYR A 58 -13.01 13.15 -13.94
C TYR A 58 -14.17 14.14 -14.20
N ALA A 59 -15.40 13.78 -13.76
CA ALA A 59 -16.55 14.66 -13.93
C ALA A 59 -16.37 15.99 -13.18
N SER A 60 -15.81 15.96 -11.97
CA SER A 60 -15.55 17.15 -11.16
C SER A 60 -14.44 18.05 -11.73
N LEU A 61 -13.59 17.50 -12.59
CA LEU A 61 -12.46 18.23 -13.19
C LEU A 61 -12.74 18.78 -14.59
N ARG A 62 -13.97 18.61 -15.10
CA ARG A 62 -14.36 19.13 -16.43
C ARG A 62 -14.63 20.64 -16.44
N GLU A 63 -15.18 21.15 -15.34
CA GLU A 63 -15.63 22.54 -15.19
C GLU A 63 -14.72 23.30 -14.23
N LEU A 64 -13.40 23.29 -14.51
CA LEU A 64 -12.44 24.02 -13.72
C LEU A 64 -12.24 25.44 -14.30
N PRO A 65 -11.89 26.43 -13.45
CA PRO A 65 -11.56 27.76 -13.92
C PRO A 65 -10.31 27.73 -14.80
N PRO A 66 -10.13 28.75 -15.67
CA PRO A 66 -8.91 28.90 -16.46
C PRO A 66 -7.69 28.98 -15.53
N PRO A 67 -6.50 28.57 -16.00
CA PRO A 67 -5.27 28.69 -15.24
C PRO A 67 -4.98 30.15 -14.88
N ALA A 68 -4.35 30.34 -13.71
CA ALA A 68 -3.87 31.65 -13.31
C ALA A 68 -2.67 32.06 -14.18
N ASP A 69 -2.62 33.35 -14.54
CA ASP A 69 -1.46 33.94 -15.20
C ASP A 69 -0.31 34.16 -14.18
N GLY A 70 0.94 34.14 -14.68
CA GLY A 70 2.12 34.51 -13.91
C GLY A 70 2.96 33.32 -13.41
N PRO A 71 3.87 33.55 -12.44
CA PRO A 71 4.86 32.57 -12.01
C PRO A 71 4.29 31.43 -11.14
N GLY A 72 3.02 31.51 -10.74
CA GLY A 72 2.42 30.63 -9.72
C GLY A 72 2.70 31.15 -8.30
N GLY A 73 1.84 30.78 -7.37
CA GLY A 73 1.94 31.24 -5.97
C GLY A 73 1.51 30.19 -4.95
N LEU A 74 1.16 29.00 -5.41
CA LEU A 74 0.75 27.90 -4.51
C LEU A 74 1.97 27.26 -3.87
N GLY A 75 1.95 27.14 -2.54
CA GLY A 75 2.93 26.37 -1.79
C GLY A 75 2.52 24.89 -1.69
N VAL A 76 3.51 23.98 -1.64
CA VAL A 76 3.27 22.53 -1.54
C VAL A 76 2.42 22.17 -0.31
N ARG A 77 2.74 22.74 0.87
CA ARG A 77 1.98 22.53 2.11
C ARG A 77 0.58 23.14 2.07
N GLU A 78 0.42 24.23 1.37
CA GLU A 78 -0.89 24.86 1.16
C GLU A 78 -1.80 23.94 0.37
N VAL A 79 -1.29 23.41 -0.75
CA VAL A 79 -2.02 22.43 -1.58
C VAL A 79 -2.40 21.19 -0.79
N GLU A 80 -1.49 20.65 0.01
CA GLU A 80 -1.79 19.50 0.86
C GLU A 80 -2.98 19.79 1.79
N ARG A 81 -2.98 20.93 2.49
CA ARG A 81 -4.08 21.33 3.36
C ARG A 81 -5.40 21.52 2.62
N GLU A 82 -5.38 22.11 1.43
CA GLU A 82 -6.57 22.26 0.60
C GLU A 82 -7.15 20.91 0.17
N LEU A 83 -6.30 19.93 -0.19
CA LEU A 83 -6.73 18.58 -0.52
C LEU A 83 -7.31 17.84 0.71
N GLU A 84 -6.73 18.03 1.90
CA GLU A 84 -7.27 17.50 3.16
C GLU A 84 -8.64 18.13 3.49
N LEU A 85 -8.81 19.44 3.30
CA LEU A 85 -10.10 20.12 3.46
C LEU A 85 -11.15 19.55 2.50
N ILE A 86 -10.81 19.39 1.22
CA ILE A 86 -11.71 18.81 0.22
C ILE A 86 -12.11 17.37 0.60
N ALA A 87 -11.18 16.57 1.09
CA ALA A 87 -11.44 15.20 1.54
C ALA A 87 -12.33 15.14 2.78
N GLY A 88 -12.22 16.14 3.67
CA GLY A 88 -13.00 16.27 4.90
C GLY A 88 -14.44 16.72 4.70
N VAL A 89 -14.85 17.11 3.49
CA VAL A 89 -16.22 17.58 3.24
C VAL A 89 -17.19 16.41 3.17
N HIS A 90 -18.18 16.34 4.07
CA HIS A 90 -19.16 15.27 4.14
C HIS A 90 -20.58 15.81 4.39
N GLY A 91 -21.62 15.01 4.14
CA GLY A 91 -23.02 15.33 4.44
C GLY A 91 -23.76 16.08 3.34
N ALA A 92 -24.90 16.68 3.70
CA ALA A 92 -25.74 17.43 2.77
C ALA A 92 -24.98 18.64 2.21
N GLY A 93 -25.06 18.88 0.90
CA GLY A 93 -24.33 19.98 0.24
C GLY A 93 -22.85 19.70 -0.06
N ALA A 94 -22.29 18.56 0.37
CA ALA A 94 -20.87 18.22 0.21
C ALA A 94 -20.35 18.35 -1.23
N GLN A 95 -21.16 18.00 -2.23
CA GLN A 95 -20.78 18.10 -3.62
C GLN A 95 -20.57 19.56 -4.08
N ALA A 96 -21.46 20.46 -3.67
CA ALA A 96 -21.36 21.88 -4.00
C ALA A 96 -20.12 22.51 -3.32
N GLU A 97 -19.90 22.18 -2.05
CA GLU A 97 -18.75 22.70 -1.29
C GLU A 97 -17.42 22.17 -1.84
N ARG A 98 -17.32 20.87 -2.17
CA ARG A 98 -16.12 20.33 -2.85
C ARG A 98 -15.86 21.04 -4.18
N ARG A 99 -16.89 21.29 -4.98
CA ARG A 99 -16.74 22.03 -6.24
C ARG A 99 -16.24 23.44 -6.01
N ARG A 100 -16.76 24.13 -5.01
CA ARG A 100 -16.31 25.48 -4.63
C ARG A 100 -14.83 25.49 -4.22
N LEU A 101 -14.40 24.56 -3.36
CA LEU A 101 -13.00 24.44 -2.92
C LEU A 101 -12.07 24.10 -4.08
N LEU A 102 -12.47 23.17 -4.93
CA LEU A 102 -11.70 22.83 -6.14
C LEU A 102 -11.55 24.04 -7.07
N ALA A 103 -12.62 24.77 -7.34
CA ALA A 103 -12.56 25.97 -8.18
C ALA A 103 -11.63 27.04 -7.58
N ALA A 104 -11.66 27.22 -6.25
CA ALA A 104 -10.77 28.16 -5.55
C ALA A 104 -9.29 27.75 -5.67
N LEU A 105 -8.98 26.45 -5.48
CA LEU A 105 -7.62 25.93 -5.63
C LEU A 105 -7.12 26.06 -7.07
N PHE A 106 -7.92 25.56 -8.03
CA PHE A 106 -7.53 25.54 -9.44
C PHE A 106 -7.47 26.94 -10.07
N GLY A 107 -8.30 27.89 -9.64
CA GLY A 107 -8.24 29.27 -10.13
C GLY A 107 -6.97 30.04 -9.71
N ARG A 108 -6.22 29.52 -8.73
CA ARG A 108 -4.92 30.05 -8.31
C ARG A 108 -3.73 29.31 -8.91
N ALA A 109 -3.98 28.17 -9.56
CA ALA A 109 -2.96 27.30 -10.12
C ALA A 109 -2.68 27.70 -11.58
N THR A 110 -1.41 27.76 -11.95
CA THR A 110 -0.96 27.92 -13.35
C THR A 110 -1.29 26.67 -14.16
N GLU A 111 -1.17 26.73 -15.48
CA GLU A 111 -1.45 25.59 -16.36
C GLU A 111 -0.65 24.34 -15.99
N VAL A 112 0.65 24.49 -15.69
CA VAL A 112 1.53 23.39 -15.27
C VAL A 112 1.08 22.81 -13.92
N GLU A 113 0.72 23.68 -12.98
CA GLU A 113 0.22 23.25 -11.65
C GLU A 113 -1.14 22.58 -11.75
N GLN A 114 -2.07 23.09 -12.59
CA GLN A 114 -3.36 22.46 -12.85
C GLN A 114 -3.19 21.04 -13.45
N GLY A 115 -2.27 20.89 -14.41
CA GLY A 115 -1.94 19.59 -15.01
C GLY A 115 -1.47 18.58 -13.96
N PHE A 116 -0.55 18.99 -13.08
CA PHE A 116 -0.05 18.18 -11.98
C PHE A 116 -1.15 17.82 -10.98
N LEU A 117 -1.94 18.80 -10.52
CA LEU A 117 -3.04 18.57 -9.56
C LEU A 117 -4.11 17.62 -10.11
N ARG A 118 -4.45 17.73 -11.42
CA ARG A 118 -5.35 16.76 -12.08
C ARG A 118 -4.78 15.35 -12.00
N ALA A 119 -3.52 15.18 -12.39
CA ALA A 119 -2.86 13.87 -12.35
C ALA A 119 -2.80 13.27 -10.91
N VAL A 120 -2.54 14.11 -9.90
CA VAL A 120 -2.59 13.70 -8.48
C VAL A 120 -4.00 13.24 -8.08
N LEU A 121 -5.03 14.03 -8.40
CA LEU A 121 -6.42 13.76 -7.96
C LEU A 121 -7.03 12.52 -8.63
N VAL A 122 -6.73 12.27 -9.91
CA VAL A 122 -7.26 11.10 -10.64
C VAL A 122 -6.36 9.86 -10.58
N GLY A 123 -5.17 9.98 -9.97
CA GLY A 123 -4.25 8.83 -9.86
C GLY A 123 -3.43 8.56 -11.11
N GLU A 124 -3.24 9.52 -11.97
CA GLU A 124 -2.53 9.37 -13.24
C GLU A 124 -1.14 10.01 -13.26
N LEU A 125 -0.48 10.11 -12.11
CA LEU A 125 0.94 10.47 -12.10
C LEU A 125 1.75 9.34 -12.78
N ARG A 126 1.96 9.44 -14.09
CA ARG A 126 2.66 8.44 -14.91
C ARG A 126 4.18 8.49 -14.73
N GLN A 127 4.64 8.38 -13.48
CA GLN A 127 6.08 8.46 -13.16
C GLN A 127 6.78 7.08 -13.12
N GLY A 128 6.03 5.97 -13.30
CA GLY A 128 6.51 4.59 -13.21
C GLY A 128 6.90 4.21 -11.78
N ALA A 129 6.39 3.09 -11.25
CA ALA A 129 6.70 2.54 -9.92
C ALA A 129 6.81 3.61 -8.79
N LEU A 130 5.80 4.45 -8.68
CA LEU A 130 5.76 5.66 -7.83
C LEU A 130 6.36 5.46 -6.43
N ASP A 131 5.84 4.52 -5.67
CA ASP A 131 6.25 4.31 -4.28
C ASP A 131 7.72 3.92 -4.13
N ALA A 132 8.21 3.01 -5.00
CA ALA A 132 9.58 2.51 -4.89
C ALA A 132 10.62 3.54 -5.37
N VAL A 133 10.29 4.33 -6.39
CA VAL A 133 11.18 5.37 -6.92
C VAL A 133 11.24 6.55 -5.95
N VAL A 134 10.10 6.98 -5.41
CA VAL A 134 10.04 8.04 -4.41
C VAL A 134 10.73 7.62 -3.11
N GLY A 135 10.55 6.37 -2.65
CA GLY A 135 11.27 5.86 -1.47
C GLY A 135 12.79 5.85 -1.65
N ASP A 136 13.27 5.40 -2.82
CA ASP A 136 14.70 5.42 -3.13
C ASP A 136 15.23 6.87 -3.22
N ALA A 137 14.43 7.81 -3.73
CA ALA A 137 14.77 9.23 -3.79
C ALA A 137 14.83 9.86 -2.37
N VAL A 138 13.92 9.50 -1.48
CA VAL A 138 13.97 9.90 -0.06
C VAL A 138 15.26 9.41 0.59
N ALA A 139 15.63 8.15 0.35
CA ALA A 139 16.88 7.60 0.86
C ALA A 139 18.10 8.38 0.38
N GLN A 140 18.15 8.69 -0.91
CA GLN A 140 19.22 9.48 -1.52
C GLN A 140 19.23 10.93 -1.01
N ALA A 141 18.07 11.55 -0.83
CA ALA A 141 17.96 12.92 -0.33
C ALA A 141 18.44 13.03 1.13
N ALA A 142 18.05 12.06 1.96
CA ALA A 142 18.40 12.01 3.39
C ALA A 142 19.83 11.43 3.65
N GLY A 143 20.51 10.88 2.64
CA GLY A 143 21.82 10.24 2.82
C GLY A 143 21.77 8.97 3.67
N VAL A 144 20.64 8.23 3.64
CA VAL A 144 20.42 7.01 4.42
C VAL A 144 20.37 5.77 3.52
N PRO A 145 20.64 4.56 4.05
CA PRO A 145 20.52 3.33 3.27
C PRO A 145 19.09 3.13 2.73
N VAL A 146 18.97 2.78 1.44
CA VAL A 146 17.69 2.47 0.79
C VAL A 146 16.93 1.36 1.53
N ALA A 147 17.65 0.36 2.05
CA ALA A 147 17.04 -0.73 2.82
C ALA A 147 16.31 -0.23 4.08
N ALA A 148 16.86 0.78 4.78
CA ALA A 148 16.22 1.38 5.96
C ALA A 148 14.91 2.08 5.61
N VAL A 149 14.88 2.85 4.49
CA VAL A 149 13.67 3.52 4.01
C VAL A 149 12.62 2.50 3.56
N ARG A 150 13.00 1.47 2.81
CA ARG A 150 12.08 0.43 2.35
C ARG A 150 11.46 -0.34 3.52
N ARG A 151 12.27 -0.68 4.55
CA ARG A 151 11.78 -1.30 5.77
C ARG A 151 10.77 -0.40 6.51
N ALA A 152 11.10 0.87 6.68
CA ALA A 152 10.21 1.85 7.30
C ALA A 152 8.89 1.99 6.53
N LEU A 153 8.93 2.05 5.18
CA LEU A 153 7.75 2.07 4.31
C LEU A 153 6.89 0.82 4.46
N MET A 154 7.53 -0.34 4.63
CA MET A 154 6.82 -1.61 4.84
C MET A 154 5.94 -1.53 6.10
N PHE A 155 6.49 -1.09 7.23
CA PHE A 155 5.77 -1.03 8.50
C PHE A 155 4.85 0.17 8.64
N ARG A 156 5.28 1.35 8.18
CA ARG A 156 4.52 2.58 8.36
C ARG A 156 3.42 2.77 7.34
N GLY A 157 3.60 2.25 6.13
CA GLY A 157 2.64 2.39 5.03
C GLY A 157 2.52 3.81 4.44
N SER A 158 3.08 4.83 5.09
CA SER A 158 3.02 6.23 4.71
C SER A 158 4.38 6.73 4.24
N ALA A 159 4.50 7.07 2.96
CA ALA A 159 5.71 7.66 2.39
C ALA A 159 6.01 9.04 2.99
N ARG A 160 4.97 9.82 3.28
CA ARG A 160 5.07 11.11 3.98
C ARG A 160 5.76 10.97 5.34
N ALA A 161 5.27 10.06 6.19
CA ALA A 161 5.82 9.87 7.53
C ALA A 161 7.26 9.34 7.50
N VAL A 162 7.57 8.45 6.55
CA VAL A 162 8.92 7.92 6.37
C VAL A 162 9.87 9.00 5.86
N ALA A 163 9.43 9.86 4.93
CA ALA A 163 10.23 10.99 4.47
C ALA A 163 10.54 11.98 5.61
N ALA A 164 9.54 12.31 6.43
CA ALA A 164 9.75 13.15 7.61
C ALA A 164 10.81 12.55 8.53
N ALA A 165 10.69 11.26 8.90
CA ALA A 165 11.64 10.59 9.77
C ALA A 165 13.06 10.51 9.15
N ALA A 166 13.15 10.17 7.86
CA ALA A 166 14.43 10.06 7.16
C ALA A 166 15.20 11.40 7.14
N LEU A 167 14.49 12.49 6.79
CA LEU A 167 15.11 13.80 6.59
C LEU A 167 15.44 14.53 7.91
N THR A 168 14.73 14.22 9.01
CA THR A 168 14.96 14.90 10.30
C THR A 168 15.78 14.08 11.29
N GLY A 169 15.61 12.75 11.31
CA GLY A 169 16.21 11.86 12.31
C GLY A 169 17.04 10.71 11.73
N GLY A 170 17.14 10.61 10.41
CA GLY A 170 17.95 9.62 9.72
C GLY A 170 17.63 8.17 10.08
N VAL A 171 18.66 7.31 10.09
CA VAL A 171 18.52 5.86 10.36
C VAL A 171 17.86 5.56 11.72
N PRO A 172 18.19 6.25 12.84
CA PRO A 172 17.55 5.98 14.13
C PRO A 172 16.04 6.20 14.10
N ALA A 173 15.57 7.28 13.47
CA ALA A 173 14.14 7.57 13.35
C ALA A 173 13.42 6.56 12.45
N LEU A 174 14.06 6.10 11.37
CA LEU A 174 13.53 5.03 10.51
C LEU A 174 13.44 3.69 11.24
N ALA A 175 14.41 3.36 12.08
CA ALA A 175 14.44 2.13 12.88
C ALA A 175 13.34 2.08 13.96
N ALA A 176 12.75 3.22 14.32
CA ALA A 176 11.62 3.27 15.24
C ALA A 176 10.33 2.71 14.63
N PHE A 177 10.21 2.66 13.29
CA PHE A 177 9.08 2.01 12.63
C PHE A 177 9.24 0.50 12.68
N ARG A 178 8.35 -0.17 13.40
CA ARG A 178 8.32 -1.61 13.63
C ARG A 178 6.95 -2.18 13.22
N LEU A 179 6.84 -3.50 13.24
CA LEU A 179 5.57 -4.16 13.12
C LEU A 179 4.69 -3.78 14.33
N GLU A 180 3.46 -3.37 14.06
CA GLU A 180 2.45 -3.06 15.07
C GLU A 180 1.21 -3.91 14.77
N VAL A 181 0.76 -4.73 15.71
CA VAL A 181 -0.50 -5.46 15.56
C VAL A 181 -1.65 -4.47 15.42
N GLY A 182 -2.53 -4.71 14.45
CA GLY A 182 -3.61 -3.77 14.09
C GLY A 182 -3.24 -2.74 13.02
N ARG A 183 -1.96 -2.67 12.61
CA ARG A 183 -1.51 -1.81 11.50
C ARG A 183 -1.02 -2.65 10.33
N ALA A 184 -1.68 -2.52 9.19
CA ALA A 184 -1.33 -3.27 7.99
C ALA A 184 0.12 -3.03 7.54
N VAL A 185 0.83 -4.11 7.23
CA VAL A 185 2.21 -4.12 6.72
C VAL A 185 2.16 -4.24 5.20
N ARG A 186 2.94 -3.43 4.47
CA ARG A 186 3.00 -3.53 3.00
C ARG A 186 3.55 -4.91 2.59
N PRO A 187 2.84 -5.66 1.75
CA PRO A 187 3.29 -6.98 1.33
C PRO A 187 4.50 -6.89 0.41
N MET A 188 5.41 -7.82 0.54
CA MET A 188 6.52 -8.01 -0.39
C MET A 188 6.00 -8.70 -1.67
N LEU A 189 6.52 -8.28 -2.83
CA LEU A 189 6.22 -8.91 -4.11
C LEU A 189 7.33 -9.86 -4.49
N ALA A 190 6.94 -11.05 -4.97
CA ALA A 190 7.87 -12.03 -5.51
C ALA A 190 8.36 -11.64 -6.91
N ALA A 191 9.59 -11.96 -7.23
CA ALA A 191 10.08 -11.96 -8.60
C ALA A 191 9.53 -13.19 -9.36
N SER A 192 9.35 -13.05 -10.66
CA SER A 192 8.99 -14.18 -11.54
C SER A 192 10.23 -14.86 -12.09
N ALA A 193 10.09 -16.15 -12.39
CA ALA A 193 11.06 -16.93 -13.17
C ALA A 193 10.33 -17.62 -14.35
N PRO A 194 11.01 -17.90 -15.46
CA PRO A 194 10.39 -18.55 -16.61
C PRO A 194 9.99 -20.01 -16.33
N ASP A 195 10.72 -20.68 -15.46
CA ASP A 195 10.50 -22.09 -15.08
C ASP A 195 11.00 -22.35 -13.64
N VAL A 196 10.70 -23.56 -13.14
CA VAL A 196 11.06 -24.01 -11.79
C VAL A 196 12.56 -24.13 -11.62
N THR A 197 13.28 -24.65 -12.62
CA THR A 197 14.75 -24.80 -12.57
C THR A 197 15.41 -23.45 -12.35
N THR A 198 15.07 -22.46 -13.17
CA THR A 198 15.58 -21.08 -13.02
C THR A 198 15.19 -20.46 -11.66
N ALA A 199 14.01 -20.78 -11.14
CA ALA A 199 13.61 -20.31 -9.82
C ALA A 199 14.52 -20.90 -8.72
N LEU A 200 14.76 -22.22 -8.74
CA LEU A 200 15.61 -22.91 -7.77
C LEU A 200 17.07 -22.52 -7.88
N GLU A 201 17.59 -22.24 -9.09
CA GLU A 201 18.93 -21.66 -9.27
C GLU A 201 19.12 -20.33 -8.53
N ARG A 202 18.06 -19.52 -8.44
CA ARG A 202 18.08 -18.21 -7.78
C ARG A 202 17.87 -18.29 -6.27
N THR A 203 17.04 -19.22 -5.81
CA THR A 203 16.65 -19.33 -4.40
C THR A 203 17.44 -20.36 -3.63
N GLY A 204 18.07 -21.33 -4.30
CA GLY A 204 18.53 -22.57 -3.69
C GLY A 204 17.34 -23.47 -3.32
N PRO A 205 17.53 -24.44 -2.39
CA PRO A 205 16.43 -25.24 -1.85
C PRO A 205 15.28 -24.36 -1.39
N ALA A 206 14.08 -24.64 -1.86
CA ALA A 206 12.93 -23.78 -1.69
C ALA A 206 11.69 -24.55 -1.23
N ALA A 207 10.78 -23.80 -0.68
CA ALA A 207 9.42 -24.25 -0.42
C ALA A 207 8.55 -23.97 -1.64
N LEU A 208 7.78 -24.97 -2.03
CA LEU A 208 6.79 -24.92 -3.09
C LEU A 208 5.41 -24.86 -2.46
N GLU A 209 4.62 -23.92 -2.89
CA GLU A 209 3.27 -23.70 -2.38
C GLU A 209 2.29 -23.55 -3.54
N TRP A 210 1.05 -24.01 -3.37
CA TRP A 210 0.01 -23.69 -4.30
C TRP A 210 -0.21 -22.20 -4.38
N LYS A 211 -0.18 -21.65 -5.59
CA LYS A 211 -0.63 -20.27 -5.81
C LYS A 211 -2.15 -20.24 -5.83
N LEU A 212 -2.74 -19.95 -4.69
CA LEU A 212 -4.17 -19.74 -4.59
C LEU A 212 -4.58 -18.48 -5.35
N ASP A 213 -5.71 -18.55 -6.07
CA ASP A 213 -6.25 -17.43 -6.83
C ASP A 213 -7.47 -16.83 -6.09
N GLY A 214 -7.19 -16.03 -5.10
CA GLY A 214 -8.15 -15.41 -4.21
C GLY A 214 -7.83 -13.95 -3.90
N ILE A 215 -8.24 -13.51 -2.74
CA ILE A 215 -7.91 -12.19 -2.20
C ILE A 215 -6.85 -12.35 -1.11
N ARG A 216 -5.66 -11.79 -1.33
CA ARG A 216 -4.63 -11.76 -0.28
C ARG A 216 -5.15 -11.01 0.92
N VAL A 217 -5.05 -11.64 2.07
CA VAL A 217 -5.47 -11.10 3.35
C VAL A 217 -4.31 -11.10 4.33
N GLN A 218 -4.15 -10.00 5.04
CA GLN A 218 -3.29 -9.92 6.20
C GLN A 218 -4.18 -9.82 7.43
N VAL A 219 -4.06 -10.76 8.34
CA VAL A 219 -4.90 -10.86 9.53
C VAL A 219 -4.09 -10.47 10.75
N HIS A 220 -4.52 -9.42 11.43
CA HIS A 220 -3.97 -8.99 12.71
C HIS A 220 -4.93 -9.38 13.82
N ARG A 221 -4.41 -10.01 14.87
CA ARG A 221 -5.18 -10.36 16.05
C ARG A 221 -4.48 -9.86 17.30
N ASP A 222 -5.22 -9.21 18.17
CA ASP A 222 -4.84 -8.96 19.57
C ASP A 222 -5.99 -9.40 20.45
N ARG A 223 -5.82 -10.55 21.11
CA ARG A 223 -6.84 -11.23 21.94
C ARG A 223 -8.14 -11.48 21.16
N ALA A 224 -9.21 -10.75 21.47
CA ALA A 224 -10.52 -10.83 20.80
C ALA A 224 -10.63 -9.87 19.60
N ASP A 225 -9.73 -8.90 19.49
CA ASP A 225 -9.76 -7.92 18.42
C ASP A 225 -9.05 -8.49 17.19
N VAL A 226 -9.74 -8.47 16.07
CA VAL A 226 -9.21 -8.92 14.78
C VAL A 226 -9.43 -7.83 13.74
N ALA A 227 -8.39 -7.56 12.95
CA ALA A 227 -8.46 -6.71 11.77
C ALA A 227 -7.93 -7.46 10.54
N VAL A 228 -8.63 -7.34 9.42
CA VAL A 228 -8.28 -8.00 8.16
C VAL A 228 -8.06 -6.96 7.07
N PHE A 229 -6.87 -6.99 6.48
CA PHE A 229 -6.45 -6.03 5.46
C PHE A 229 -6.20 -6.74 4.13
N THR A 230 -6.53 -6.05 3.02
CA THR A 230 -6.20 -6.51 1.67
C THR A 230 -4.75 -6.21 1.30
N ARG A 231 -4.31 -6.67 0.13
CA ARG A 231 -3.01 -6.32 -0.48
C ARG A 231 -2.80 -4.81 -0.63
N SER A 232 -3.87 -4.04 -0.84
CA SER A 232 -3.85 -2.57 -0.92
C SER A 232 -3.89 -1.88 0.43
N LEU A 233 -3.90 -2.66 1.53
CA LEU A 233 -4.02 -2.22 2.92
C LEU A 233 -5.40 -1.65 3.29
N ASP A 234 -6.43 -1.94 2.49
CA ASP A 234 -7.80 -1.60 2.83
C ASP A 234 -8.32 -2.54 3.93
N ASP A 235 -8.93 -1.97 4.95
CA ASP A 235 -9.61 -2.73 6.00
C ASP A 235 -10.92 -3.31 5.44
N ILE A 236 -11.01 -4.64 5.47
CA ILE A 236 -12.19 -5.40 5.04
C ILE A 236 -12.79 -6.24 6.17
N THR A 237 -12.38 -6.03 7.40
CA THR A 237 -12.77 -6.83 8.59
C THR A 237 -14.26 -7.12 8.64
N ALA A 238 -15.08 -6.08 8.54
CA ALA A 238 -16.55 -6.21 8.59
C ALA A 238 -17.15 -6.97 7.40
N ARG A 239 -16.38 -7.18 6.32
CA ARG A 239 -16.85 -7.86 5.09
C ARG A 239 -16.50 -9.34 5.07
N VAL A 240 -15.59 -9.81 5.91
CA VAL A 240 -15.06 -11.17 5.91
C VAL A 240 -15.14 -11.83 7.30
N PRO A 241 -16.34 -11.95 7.89
CA PRO A 241 -16.51 -12.52 9.22
C PRO A 241 -15.97 -13.94 9.33
N GLU A 242 -15.96 -14.73 8.25
CA GLU A 242 -15.42 -16.09 8.22
C GLU A 242 -13.90 -16.10 8.48
N VAL A 243 -13.17 -15.12 7.94
CA VAL A 243 -11.72 -14.98 8.18
C VAL A 243 -11.46 -14.55 9.62
N VAL A 244 -12.28 -13.65 10.16
CA VAL A 244 -12.21 -13.21 11.56
C VAL A 244 -12.44 -14.40 12.49
N GLU A 245 -13.49 -15.19 12.28
CA GLU A 245 -13.80 -16.40 13.07
C GLU A 245 -12.67 -17.41 13.00
N ALA A 246 -12.14 -17.69 11.79
CA ALA A 246 -11.00 -18.59 11.62
C ALA A 246 -9.78 -18.14 12.45
N ALA A 247 -9.46 -16.85 12.43
CA ALA A 247 -8.38 -16.28 13.21
C ALA A 247 -8.61 -16.43 14.74
N LEU A 248 -9.87 -16.29 15.19
CA LEU A 248 -10.23 -16.43 16.61
C LEU A 248 -10.14 -17.86 17.12
N THR A 249 -10.24 -18.89 16.24
CA THR A 249 -10.07 -20.29 16.65
C THR A 249 -8.62 -20.68 16.91
N LEU A 250 -7.65 -19.90 16.43
CA LEU A 250 -6.23 -20.23 16.58
C LEU A 250 -5.79 -20.11 18.05
N PRO A 251 -4.88 -20.96 18.52
CA PRO A 251 -4.36 -20.93 19.90
C PRO A 251 -3.32 -19.80 20.08
N LEU A 252 -3.64 -18.58 19.64
CA LEU A 252 -2.78 -17.41 19.65
C LEU A 252 -3.45 -16.26 20.40
N ARG A 253 -2.67 -15.50 21.17
CA ARG A 253 -3.16 -14.29 21.85
C ARG A 253 -2.98 -13.06 20.97
N SER A 254 -1.84 -12.97 20.29
CA SER A 254 -1.59 -11.93 19.30
C SER A 254 -0.86 -12.51 18.10
N ALA A 255 -1.26 -12.09 16.90
CA ALA A 255 -0.68 -12.59 15.65
C ALA A 255 -0.79 -11.58 14.51
N VAL A 256 0.16 -11.67 13.58
CA VAL A 256 0.05 -11.09 12.24
C VAL A 256 0.31 -12.21 11.25
N LEU A 257 -0.74 -12.61 10.55
CA LEU A 257 -0.75 -13.70 9.59
C LEU A 257 -0.90 -13.14 8.17
N ASP A 258 -0.21 -13.75 7.20
CA ASP A 258 -0.40 -13.47 5.77
C ASP A 258 -1.03 -14.71 5.13
N GLY A 259 -2.04 -14.52 4.31
CA GLY A 259 -2.82 -15.61 3.74
C GLY A 259 -3.61 -15.20 2.50
N GLU A 260 -4.41 -16.13 2.03
CA GLU A 260 -5.34 -15.95 0.91
C GLU A 260 -6.74 -16.32 1.37
N ALA A 261 -7.73 -15.48 1.10
CA ALA A 261 -9.14 -15.81 1.24
C ALA A 261 -9.71 -16.21 -0.10
N ILE A 262 -10.31 -17.40 -0.18
CA ILE A 262 -10.91 -17.94 -1.41
C ILE A 262 -12.34 -18.41 -1.16
N ALA A 263 -13.19 -18.30 -2.17
CA ALA A 263 -14.49 -18.93 -2.17
C ALA A 263 -14.37 -20.37 -2.69
N LEU A 264 -14.95 -21.32 -1.98
CA LEU A 264 -14.99 -22.71 -2.38
C LEU A 264 -16.40 -23.11 -2.85
N GLY A 265 -16.45 -23.98 -3.85
CA GLY A 265 -17.67 -24.65 -4.24
C GLY A 265 -18.07 -25.77 -3.26
N PRO A 266 -19.26 -26.38 -3.42
CA PRO A 266 -19.70 -27.50 -2.60
C PRO A 266 -18.81 -28.74 -2.73
N ASP A 267 -18.05 -28.83 -3.81
CA ASP A 267 -17.06 -29.88 -4.12
C ASP A 267 -15.67 -29.61 -3.51
N GLY A 268 -15.53 -28.51 -2.76
CA GLY A 268 -14.26 -28.06 -2.17
C GLY A 268 -13.29 -27.42 -3.16
N ARG A 269 -13.66 -27.21 -4.42
CA ARG A 269 -12.82 -26.55 -5.43
C ARG A 269 -12.95 -25.03 -5.36
N PRO A 270 -11.87 -24.28 -5.64
CA PRO A 270 -11.94 -22.83 -5.75
C PRO A 270 -12.97 -22.37 -6.80
N ARG A 271 -13.79 -21.39 -6.45
CA ARG A 271 -14.63 -20.68 -7.40
C ARG A 271 -13.79 -19.69 -8.22
N PRO A 272 -14.30 -19.21 -9.37
CA PRO A 272 -13.62 -18.18 -10.15
C PRO A 272 -13.24 -16.95 -9.28
N PHE A 273 -12.05 -16.42 -9.51
CA PHE A 273 -11.53 -15.23 -8.78
C PHE A 273 -12.54 -14.08 -8.71
N GLN A 274 -13.29 -13.85 -9.79
CA GLN A 274 -14.28 -12.76 -9.88
C GLN A 274 -15.37 -12.88 -8.82
N GLU A 275 -15.75 -14.08 -8.41
CA GLU A 275 -16.75 -14.29 -7.36
C GLU A 275 -16.17 -13.95 -5.99
N THR A 276 -14.94 -14.38 -5.69
CA THR A 276 -14.22 -14.01 -4.46
C THR A 276 -13.99 -12.50 -4.40
N ALA A 277 -13.56 -11.88 -5.50
CA ALA A 277 -13.34 -10.45 -5.59
C ALA A 277 -14.64 -9.64 -5.39
N ALA A 278 -15.74 -10.04 -6.04
CA ALA A 278 -17.04 -9.41 -5.88
C ALA A 278 -17.54 -9.52 -4.43
N ARG A 279 -17.31 -10.68 -3.78
CA ARG A 279 -17.68 -10.93 -2.38
C ARG A 279 -17.03 -9.92 -1.42
N THR A 280 -15.77 -9.59 -1.63
CA THR A 280 -15.01 -8.67 -0.78
C THR A 280 -15.18 -7.21 -1.15
N ALA A 281 -15.52 -6.88 -2.40
CA ALA A 281 -15.69 -5.50 -2.87
C ALA A 281 -17.05 -4.90 -2.49
N THR A 282 -18.08 -5.73 -2.34
CA THR A 282 -19.44 -5.26 -2.08
C THR A 282 -19.64 -4.78 -0.63
N ARG A 283 -20.53 -3.81 -0.44
CA ARG A 283 -20.97 -3.31 0.87
C ARG A 283 -22.35 -3.85 1.29
N ARG A 284 -22.83 -4.89 0.61
CA ARG A 284 -24.09 -5.55 0.97
C ARG A 284 -23.96 -6.23 2.34
N ASP A 285 -25.09 -6.69 2.90
CA ASP A 285 -25.12 -7.42 4.17
C ASP A 285 -24.14 -8.61 4.16
N PRO A 286 -23.12 -8.60 5.03
CA PRO A 286 -22.11 -9.65 5.11
C PRO A 286 -22.70 -11.04 5.43
N ALA A 287 -23.76 -11.11 6.24
CA ALA A 287 -24.39 -12.38 6.61
C ALA A 287 -25.03 -13.07 5.41
N ARG A 288 -25.74 -12.31 4.56
CA ARG A 288 -26.32 -12.81 3.32
C ARG A 288 -25.23 -13.27 2.34
N LEU A 289 -24.18 -12.46 2.20
CA LEU A 289 -23.07 -12.78 1.31
C LEU A 289 -22.30 -14.02 1.75
N ARG A 290 -22.13 -14.21 3.06
CA ARG A 290 -21.56 -15.42 3.64
C ARG A 290 -22.36 -16.68 3.27
N ALA A 291 -23.69 -16.60 3.29
CA ALA A 291 -24.54 -17.71 2.91
C ALA A 291 -24.46 -18.04 1.39
N GLU A 292 -24.34 -17.02 0.55
CA GLU A 292 -24.26 -17.17 -0.92
C GLU A 292 -22.87 -17.63 -1.39
N VAL A 293 -21.81 -17.02 -0.84
CA VAL A 293 -20.39 -17.23 -1.23
C VAL A 293 -19.51 -17.24 0.02
N PRO A 294 -19.47 -18.33 0.78
CA PRO A 294 -18.61 -18.43 1.96
C PRO A 294 -17.13 -18.37 1.59
N LEU A 295 -16.31 -17.70 2.41
CA LEU A 295 -14.88 -17.61 2.24
C LEU A 295 -14.15 -18.57 3.17
N SER A 296 -13.06 -19.16 2.67
CA SER A 296 -12.10 -19.92 3.45
C SER A 296 -10.76 -19.19 3.47
N ALA A 297 -10.12 -19.11 4.64
CA ALA A 297 -8.80 -18.51 4.79
C ALA A 297 -7.72 -19.60 4.78
N TYR A 298 -6.63 -19.35 4.04
CA TYR A 298 -5.44 -20.21 4.02
C TYR A 298 -4.21 -19.38 4.27
N PHE A 299 -3.55 -19.61 5.41
CA PHE A 299 -2.38 -18.87 5.82
C PHE A 299 -1.10 -19.52 5.28
N PHE A 300 -0.14 -18.69 4.87
CA PHE A 300 1.15 -19.14 4.34
C PHE A 300 2.35 -18.47 5.03
N ASP A 301 2.14 -17.43 5.84
CA ASP A 301 3.21 -16.79 6.63
C ASP A 301 2.70 -16.29 7.98
N LEU A 302 3.62 -16.22 8.96
CA LEU A 302 3.38 -15.69 10.30
C LEU A 302 4.47 -14.67 10.61
N LEU A 303 4.07 -13.40 10.75
CA LEU A 303 4.99 -12.26 10.91
C LEU A 303 5.14 -11.82 12.35
N HIS A 304 4.17 -12.15 13.19
CA HIS A 304 4.15 -11.87 14.63
C HIS A 304 3.43 -12.99 15.37
N HIS A 305 3.96 -13.41 16.51
CA HIS A 305 3.44 -14.49 17.35
C HIS A 305 3.60 -14.13 18.84
N ASP A 306 2.50 -13.89 19.53
CA ASP A 306 2.41 -13.70 20.98
C ASP A 306 3.48 -12.79 21.61
N GLY A 307 3.71 -11.64 20.99
CA GLY A 307 4.67 -10.63 21.44
C GLY A 307 6.06 -10.73 20.78
N GLU A 308 6.30 -11.74 19.94
CA GLU A 308 7.56 -11.88 19.18
C GLU A 308 7.34 -11.51 17.71
N ASP A 309 8.17 -10.59 17.19
CA ASP A 309 8.22 -10.27 15.78
C ASP A 309 9.06 -11.30 15.01
N LEU A 310 8.43 -12.01 14.08
CA LEU A 310 9.08 -13.03 13.26
C LEU A 310 9.51 -12.50 11.87
N VAL A 311 9.14 -11.30 11.53
CA VAL A 311 9.31 -10.72 10.18
C VAL A 311 10.77 -10.74 9.68
N ASP A 312 11.74 -10.69 10.59
CA ASP A 312 13.18 -10.75 10.28
C ASP A 312 13.76 -12.16 10.37
N ARG A 313 12.98 -13.14 10.81
CA ARG A 313 13.40 -14.54 10.86
C ARG A 313 13.45 -15.14 9.44
N PRO A 314 14.29 -16.14 9.19
CA PRO A 314 14.24 -16.91 7.96
C PRO A 314 12.83 -17.46 7.67
N GLY A 315 12.47 -17.56 6.39
CA GLY A 315 11.13 -18.05 5.99
C GLY A 315 10.80 -19.44 6.56
N ARG A 316 11.78 -20.35 6.63
CA ARG A 316 11.63 -21.68 7.24
C ARG A 316 11.22 -21.61 8.73
N ASP A 317 11.78 -20.66 9.50
CA ASP A 317 11.50 -20.52 10.91
C ASP A 317 10.09 -19.94 11.13
N ARG A 318 9.69 -18.96 10.29
CA ARG A 318 8.34 -18.41 10.31
C ARG A 318 7.29 -19.45 9.94
N TRP A 319 7.62 -20.29 8.94
CA TRP A 319 6.72 -21.36 8.54
C TRP A 319 6.62 -22.47 9.61
N ALA A 320 7.71 -22.81 10.30
CA ALA A 320 7.68 -23.74 11.43
C ALA A 320 6.74 -23.23 12.52
N ALA A 321 6.85 -21.93 12.89
CA ALA A 321 5.95 -21.30 13.84
C ALA A 321 4.49 -21.28 13.34
N LEU A 322 4.26 -21.03 12.04
CA LEU A 322 2.94 -21.12 11.43
C LEU A 322 2.38 -22.55 11.54
N ALA A 323 3.21 -23.56 11.27
CA ALA A 323 2.81 -24.95 11.28
C ALA A 323 2.43 -25.45 12.69
N GLU A 324 3.03 -24.90 13.73
CA GLU A 324 2.72 -25.17 15.13
C GLU A 324 1.41 -24.48 15.55
N ALA A 325 1.23 -23.22 15.13
CA ALA A 325 0.14 -22.36 15.60
C ALA A 325 -1.17 -22.51 14.80
N VAL A 326 -1.09 -22.90 13.53
CA VAL A 326 -2.23 -22.93 12.61
C VAL A 326 -2.53 -24.36 12.16
N PRO A 327 -3.78 -24.86 12.29
CA PRO A 327 -4.15 -26.20 11.86
C PRO A 327 -3.93 -26.44 10.34
N PRO A 328 -3.66 -27.67 9.91
CA PRO A 328 -3.44 -27.99 8.47
C PRO A 328 -4.55 -27.49 7.53
N GLY A 329 -5.81 -27.53 7.98
CA GLY A 329 -6.96 -27.09 7.18
C GLY A 329 -7.03 -25.58 6.94
N LEU A 330 -6.24 -24.78 7.64
CA LEU A 330 -6.14 -23.33 7.50
C LEU A 330 -4.76 -22.91 6.96
N ARG A 331 -3.93 -23.85 6.50
CA ARG A 331 -2.61 -23.56 5.92
C ARG A 331 -2.58 -23.91 4.43
N VAL A 332 -1.81 -23.14 3.67
CA VAL A 332 -1.45 -23.54 2.30
C VAL A 332 -0.55 -24.77 2.38
N ALA A 333 -0.85 -25.78 1.57
CA ALA A 333 -0.01 -26.97 1.47
C ALA A 333 1.37 -26.59 0.93
N ARG A 334 2.42 -27.18 1.51
CA ARG A 334 3.82 -26.84 1.23
C ARG A 334 4.66 -28.10 1.10
N THR A 335 5.55 -28.09 0.14
CA THR A 335 6.61 -29.10 -0.04
C THR A 335 7.95 -28.39 -0.12
N GLU A 336 8.99 -28.97 0.48
CA GLU A 336 10.35 -28.43 0.41
C GLU A 336 11.21 -29.33 -0.47
N THR A 337 11.87 -28.76 -1.46
CA THR A 337 12.80 -29.47 -2.32
C THR A 337 13.92 -28.57 -2.83
N GLY A 338 15.06 -29.19 -3.16
CA GLY A 338 16.15 -28.57 -3.92
C GLY A 338 16.27 -29.14 -5.32
N ASP A 339 15.43 -30.13 -5.69
CA ASP A 339 15.43 -30.82 -6.97
C ASP A 339 14.30 -30.28 -7.87
N GLY A 340 14.68 -29.72 -9.01
CA GLY A 340 13.73 -29.20 -9.99
C GLY A 340 12.87 -30.28 -10.66
N ALA A 341 13.28 -31.56 -10.63
CA ALA A 341 12.49 -32.64 -11.15
C ALA A 341 11.42 -33.14 -10.17
N GLU A 342 11.65 -32.91 -8.86
CA GLU A 342 10.68 -33.21 -7.81
C GLU A 342 9.66 -32.07 -7.66
N ALA A 343 10.06 -30.83 -8.00
CA ALA A 343 9.26 -29.63 -7.91
C ALA A 343 8.22 -29.52 -9.02
#